data_9505074f311ec64ff03cff9d633173bc
#
_entry.id   9505074f311ec64ff03cff9d633173bc
#
_cell.length_a   1.000
_cell.length_b   1.000
_cell.length_c   1.000
_cell.angle_alpha   90.00
_cell.angle_beta   90.00
_cell.angle_gamma   90.00
#
_symmetry.space_group_name_H-M   'P 1'
#
loop_
_entity.id
_entity.type
_entity.pdbx_description
1 polymer ?
#
loop_
_entity_poly.entity_id
_entity_poly.type
_entity_poly.pdbx_seq_one_letter_code
_entity_poly.pdbx_strand_id
1 'polypeptide(L)'
;MNRLTGEAISIGYGDKLIVNELNLEVPDGKVTSIIGPNGCGKSTLLKALSRILNVQTGQVLLDGKNLHSTSTKEIAKKIAILPQSPDVSDGLTVGELVSYGRFPHQKGFGRLSKQDKEVIEWALNVTGTHEFKYRSINDLSGGQRQRVWIAMALAQKTDIIFLDEPTTYLDISHQLEILELVQELNREQGCTIIMVLHDINQAIRFSDHLIAMKSGKIVAQGQTEEVLTNEILEEVFNIDAELSTDPRTGKPMLVTYNLLCKHYTKL
;
A
#
# COMPACT_ATOMS: atom_id res chain seq x y z
N MET A 1 8.70 17.75 0.07
CA MET A 1 7.43 18.37 0.51
C MET A 1 6.44 17.25 0.69
N ASN A 2 5.65 17.23 1.77
CA ASN A 2 4.74 16.11 2.02
C ASN A 2 3.38 16.43 1.41
N ARG A 3 2.92 15.63 0.47
CA ARG A 3 1.61 15.82 -0.18
C ARG A 3 0.45 15.28 0.63
N LEU A 4 0.70 14.20 1.38
CA LEU A 4 -0.30 13.53 2.19
C LEU A 4 0.14 13.57 3.65
N THR A 5 -0.72 14.14 4.50
CA THR A 5 -0.45 14.24 5.95
C THR A 5 -1.70 13.85 6.74
N GLY A 6 -1.50 13.31 7.92
CA GLY A 6 -2.54 13.07 8.92
C GLY A 6 -2.26 13.91 10.17
N GLU A 7 -3.25 14.66 10.61
CA GLU A 7 -3.15 15.57 11.76
C GLU A 7 -4.12 15.13 12.85
N ALA A 8 -3.59 14.69 14.00
CA ALA A 8 -4.33 14.22 15.17
C ALA A 8 -5.50 13.27 14.82
N ILE A 9 -5.27 12.36 13.85
CA ILE A 9 -6.33 11.48 13.32
C ILE A 9 -6.67 10.37 14.31
N SER A 10 -7.96 10.21 14.59
CA SER A 10 -8.49 9.05 15.30
C SER A 10 -9.45 8.29 14.39
N ILE A 11 -9.32 6.96 14.39
CA ILE A 11 -10.01 6.09 13.45
C ILE A 11 -10.54 4.87 14.19
N GLY A 12 -11.78 4.48 13.91
CA GLY A 12 -12.40 3.31 14.52
C GLY A 12 -13.61 2.80 13.75
N TYR A 13 -14.20 1.72 14.26
CA TYR A 13 -15.41 1.10 13.75
C TYR A 13 -16.49 1.15 14.85
N GLY A 14 -17.57 1.92 14.60
CA GLY A 14 -18.54 2.22 15.64
C GLY A 14 -17.86 2.90 16.84
N ASP A 15 -18.09 2.37 18.04
CA ASP A 15 -17.51 2.91 19.29
C ASP A 15 -16.08 2.41 19.57
N LYS A 16 -15.58 1.46 18.77
CA LYS A 16 -14.25 0.89 18.97
C LYS A 16 -13.18 1.70 18.24
N LEU A 17 -12.39 2.48 18.99
CA LEU A 17 -11.24 3.19 18.50
C LEU A 17 -10.08 2.21 18.20
N ILE A 18 -9.48 2.32 17.03
CA ILE A 18 -8.35 1.50 16.58
C ILE A 18 -7.05 2.31 16.55
N VAL A 19 -7.14 3.55 16.08
CA VAL A 19 -6.02 4.51 16.00
C VAL A 19 -6.46 5.76 16.76
N ASN A 20 -5.58 6.31 17.60
CA ASN A 20 -5.89 7.45 18.45
C ASN A 20 -4.85 8.56 18.31
N GLU A 21 -5.31 9.76 17.93
CA GLU A 21 -4.53 11.01 17.84
C GLU A 21 -3.18 10.87 17.13
N LEU A 22 -3.20 10.19 15.97
CA LEU A 22 -2.00 9.88 15.22
C LEU A 22 -1.64 11.04 14.27
N ASN A 23 -0.35 11.42 14.26
CA ASN A 23 0.22 12.33 13.28
C ASN A 23 1.18 11.58 12.37
N LEU A 24 1.09 11.83 11.06
CA LEU A 24 1.99 11.22 10.09
C LEU A 24 2.20 12.12 8.87
N GLU A 25 3.31 11.86 8.21
CA GLU A 25 3.68 12.50 6.95
C GLU A 25 4.14 11.43 5.96
N VAL A 26 3.64 11.53 4.72
CA VAL A 26 4.06 10.66 3.62
C VAL A 26 4.90 11.47 2.65
N PRO A 27 6.18 11.11 2.44
CA PRO A 27 7.05 11.77 1.48
C PRO A 27 6.54 11.61 0.05
N ASP A 28 6.53 12.72 -0.72
CA ASP A 28 6.10 12.70 -2.12
C ASP A 28 7.13 11.99 -3.02
N GLY A 29 6.64 11.25 -4.01
CA GLY A 29 7.47 10.51 -4.95
C GLY A 29 8.30 9.37 -4.35
N LYS A 30 7.93 8.87 -3.16
CA LYS A 30 8.63 7.81 -2.44
C LYS A 30 7.74 6.60 -2.22
N VAL A 31 8.38 5.46 -1.97
CA VAL A 31 7.71 4.24 -1.50
C VAL A 31 7.73 4.23 0.03
N THR A 32 6.55 4.27 0.64
CA THR A 32 6.35 4.19 2.09
C THR A 32 5.71 2.86 2.46
N SER A 33 6.32 2.09 3.36
CA SER A 33 5.70 0.89 3.92
C SER A 33 5.23 1.09 5.36
N ILE A 34 4.03 0.59 5.65
CA ILE A 34 3.48 0.53 6.99
C ILE A 34 3.72 -0.88 7.54
N ILE A 35 4.47 -0.99 8.64
CA ILE A 35 4.81 -2.25 9.31
C ILE A 35 4.28 -2.29 10.74
N GLY A 36 4.18 -3.48 11.30
CA GLY A 36 3.73 -3.69 12.68
C GLY A 36 3.00 -5.03 12.85
N PRO A 37 2.72 -5.47 14.08
CA PRO A 37 2.04 -6.72 14.35
C PRO A 37 0.61 -6.75 13.81
N ASN A 38 0.06 -7.95 13.67
CA ASN A 38 -1.33 -8.12 13.24
C ASN A 38 -2.29 -7.45 14.21
N GLY A 39 -3.31 -6.77 13.67
CA GLY A 39 -4.33 -6.07 14.48
C GLY A 39 -3.87 -4.73 15.06
N CYS A 40 -2.66 -4.23 14.78
CA CYS A 40 -2.19 -2.94 15.30
C CYS A 40 -2.81 -1.70 14.62
N GLY A 41 -3.58 -1.87 13.51
CA GLY A 41 -4.28 -0.78 12.84
C GLY A 41 -3.72 -0.36 11.48
N LYS A 42 -2.77 -1.09 10.87
CA LYS A 42 -2.15 -0.76 9.58
C LYS A 42 -3.16 -0.53 8.44
N SER A 43 -3.98 -1.54 8.14
CA SER A 43 -5.00 -1.45 7.09
C SER A 43 -6.09 -0.43 7.44
N THR A 44 -6.38 -0.21 8.73
CA THR A 44 -7.30 0.84 9.19
C THR A 44 -6.74 2.23 8.88
N LEU A 45 -5.45 2.45 9.17
CA LEU A 45 -4.75 3.67 8.82
C LEU A 45 -4.72 3.89 7.31
N LEU A 46 -4.32 2.87 6.54
CA LEU A 46 -4.30 2.93 5.07
C LEU A 46 -5.68 3.28 4.50
N LYS A 47 -6.75 2.67 4.99
CA LYS A 47 -8.13 2.97 4.57
C LYS A 47 -8.56 4.39 4.90
N ALA A 48 -8.10 4.97 6.00
CA ALA A 48 -8.40 6.35 6.34
C ALA A 48 -7.61 7.34 5.46
N LEU A 49 -6.32 7.10 5.23
CA LEU A 49 -5.49 7.90 4.34
C LEU A 49 -5.98 7.88 2.89
N SER A 50 -6.59 6.79 2.47
CA SER A 50 -7.16 6.62 1.14
C SER A 50 -8.65 7.01 1.04
N ARG A 51 -9.25 7.52 2.12
CA ARG A 51 -10.67 7.92 2.20
C ARG A 51 -11.67 6.78 2.05
N ILE A 52 -11.27 5.53 2.17
CA ILE A 52 -12.22 4.40 2.29
C ILE A 52 -12.94 4.47 3.64
N LEU A 53 -12.23 4.85 4.70
CA LEU A 53 -12.75 4.99 6.05
C LEU A 53 -12.68 6.45 6.49
N ASN A 54 -13.76 6.95 7.08
CA ASN A 54 -13.77 8.30 7.64
C ASN A 54 -12.98 8.35 8.95
N VAL A 55 -12.23 9.43 9.15
CA VAL A 55 -11.65 9.75 10.46
C VAL A 55 -12.75 10.21 11.41
N GLN A 56 -12.67 9.83 12.69
CA GLN A 56 -13.62 10.27 13.72
C GLN A 56 -13.23 11.66 14.24
N THR A 57 -11.94 11.91 14.41
CA THR A 57 -11.37 13.22 14.78
C THR A 57 -10.11 13.49 13.99
N GLY A 58 -9.66 14.75 13.97
CA GLY A 58 -8.50 15.16 13.18
C GLY A 58 -8.83 15.30 11.70
N GLN A 59 -7.80 15.32 10.88
CA GLN A 59 -7.97 15.46 9.43
C GLN A 59 -6.84 14.80 8.64
N VAL A 60 -7.17 14.34 7.42
CA VAL A 60 -6.20 13.93 6.42
C VAL A 60 -6.14 15.00 5.35
N LEU A 61 -4.94 15.52 5.08
CA LEU A 61 -4.71 16.56 4.09
C LEU A 61 -4.02 15.97 2.86
N LEU A 62 -4.52 16.30 1.69
CA LEU A 62 -3.88 16.04 0.40
C LEU A 62 -3.61 17.38 -0.29
N ASP A 63 -2.35 17.66 -0.60
CA ASP A 63 -1.93 18.96 -1.14
C ASP A 63 -2.40 20.16 -0.27
N GLY A 64 -2.38 20.01 1.07
CA GLY A 64 -2.85 21.01 2.04
C GLY A 64 -4.38 21.18 2.12
N LYS A 65 -5.17 20.35 1.42
CA LYS A 65 -6.64 20.39 1.47
C LYS A 65 -7.19 19.16 2.18
N ASN A 66 -8.20 19.37 3.00
CA ASN A 66 -8.86 18.25 3.69
C ASN A 66 -9.45 17.26 2.65
N LEU A 67 -9.03 16.01 2.77
CA LEU A 67 -9.39 14.93 1.85
C LEU A 67 -10.91 14.70 1.79
N HIS A 68 -11.61 14.88 2.92
CA HIS A 68 -13.06 14.68 3.02
C HIS A 68 -13.87 15.83 2.42
N SER A 69 -13.29 17.02 2.26
CA SER A 69 -13.97 18.18 1.63
C SER A 69 -13.90 18.15 0.10
N THR A 70 -13.06 17.29 -0.48
CA THR A 70 -12.88 17.18 -1.94
C THR A 70 -13.87 16.16 -2.52
N SER A 71 -14.36 16.37 -3.74
CA SER A 71 -15.29 15.44 -4.39
C SER A 71 -14.65 14.05 -4.63
N THR A 72 -15.44 12.97 -4.52
CA THR A 72 -14.96 11.60 -4.73
C THR A 72 -14.31 11.42 -6.11
N LYS A 73 -14.86 12.05 -7.15
CA LYS A 73 -14.32 11.98 -8.50
C LYS A 73 -12.95 12.66 -8.63
N GLU A 74 -12.74 13.77 -7.92
CA GLU A 74 -11.43 14.46 -7.91
C GLU A 74 -10.39 13.68 -7.13
N ILE A 75 -10.77 13.10 -5.99
CA ILE A 75 -9.88 12.21 -5.23
C ILE A 75 -9.50 10.99 -6.07
N ALA A 76 -10.45 10.35 -6.73
CA ALA A 76 -10.19 9.20 -7.58
C ALA A 76 -9.30 9.50 -8.81
N LYS A 77 -9.04 10.75 -9.14
CA LYS A 77 -8.02 11.15 -10.13
C LYS A 77 -6.64 11.34 -9.54
N LYS A 78 -6.52 11.41 -8.21
CA LYS A 78 -5.27 11.63 -7.49
C LYS A 78 -4.80 10.39 -6.72
N ILE A 79 -5.71 9.54 -6.29
CA ILE A 79 -5.46 8.38 -5.45
C ILE A 79 -6.05 7.14 -6.11
N ALA A 80 -5.22 6.12 -6.31
CA ALA A 80 -5.64 4.76 -6.63
C ALA A 80 -5.48 3.86 -5.41
N ILE A 81 -6.32 2.84 -5.30
CA ILE A 81 -6.32 1.93 -4.16
C ILE A 81 -6.46 0.50 -4.66
N LEU A 82 -5.57 -0.36 -4.18
CA LEU A 82 -5.68 -1.81 -4.29
C LEU A 82 -5.95 -2.40 -2.91
N PRO A 83 -7.18 -2.87 -2.62
CA PRO A 83 -7.49 -3.52 -1.36
C PRO A 83 -6.90 -4.93 -1.29
N GLN A 84 -6.76 -5.49 -0.08
CA GLN A 84 -6.18 -6.80 0.19
C GLN A 84 -6.87 -7.94 -0.57
N SER A 85 -8.18 -7.92 -0.66
CA SER A 85 -9.00 -8.96 -1.30
C SER A 85 -10.11 -8.29 -2.11
N PRO A 86 -9.81 -7.89 -3.35
CA PRO A 86 -10.84 -7.31 -4.20
C PRO A 86 -11.80 -8.39 -4.68
N ASP A 87 -13.11 -8.16 -4.46
CA ASP A 87 -14.16 -9.01 -5.02
C ASP A 87 -14.29 -8.78 -6.53
N VAL A 88 -14.37 -9.86 -7.27
CA VAL A 88 -14.56 -9.82 -8.72
C VAL A 88 -15.96 -10.33 -9.03
N SER A 89 -16.72 -9.59 -9.81
CA SER A 89 -17.93 -10.12 -10.44
C SER A 89 -17.56 -11.21 -11.45
N ASP A 90 -18.25 -12.34 -11.41
CA ASP A 90 -18.02 -13.43 -12.36
C ASP A 90 -18.20 -12.96 -13.82
N GLY A 91 -17.35 -13.50 -14.70
CA GLY A 91 -17.46 -13.29 -16.14
C GLY A 91 -16.70 -12.11 -16.70
N LEU A 92 -15.95 -11.34 -15.90
CA LEU A 92 -15.10 -10.25 -16.42
C LEU A 92 -13.80 -10.78 -17.04
N THR A 93 -13.46 -10.21 -18.18
CA THR A 93 -12.10 -10.34 -18.76
C THR A 93 -11.11 -9.40 -18.08
N VAL A 94 -9.82 -9.74 -18.23
CA VAL A 94 -8.72 -8.86 -17.75
C VAL A 94 -8.83 -7.44 -18.30
N GLY A 95 -9.07 -7.29 -19.62
CA GLY A 95 -9.19 -5.99 -20.26
C GLY A 95 -10.38 -5.17 -19.74
N GLU A 96 -11.51 -5.82 -19.46
CA GLU A 96 -12.68 -5.18 -18.85
C GLU A 96 -12.38 -4.70 -17.45
N LEU A 97 -11.77 -5.54 -16.59
CA LEU A 97 -11.39 -5.13 -15.24
C LEU A 97 -10.44 -3.93 -15.27
N VAL A 98 -9.37 -3.99 -16.06
CA VAL A 98 -8.40 -2.89 -16.15
C VAL A 98 -9.06 -1.60 -16.66
N SER A 99 -10.08 -1.72 -17.52
CA SER A 99 -10.84 -0.56 -18.00
C SER A 99 -11.59 0.20 -16.89
N TYR A 100 -11.94 -0.46 -15.78
CA TYR A 100 -12.60 0.19 -14.64
C TYR A 100 -11.71 1.25 -13.98
N GLY A 101 -10.39 1.13 -14.08
CA GLY A 101 -9.46 2.19 -13.66
C GLY A 101 -9.72 3.53 -14.37
N ARG A 102 -10.38 3.53 -15.54
CA ARG A 102 -10.69 4.75 -16.29
C ARG A 102 -11.98 5.45 -15.84
N PHE A 103 -12.82 4.87 -14.98
CA PHE A 103 -14.09 5.47 -14.56
C PHE A 103 -13.99 6.92 -14.06
N PRO A 104 -12.98 7.33 -13.26
CA PRO A 104 -12.87 8.71 -12.81
C PRO A 104 -12.67 9.72 -13.95
N HIS A 105 -12.13 9.29 -15.10
CA HIS A 105 -11.81 10.14 -16.24
C HIS A 105 -12.92 10.19 -17.28
N GLN A 106 -13.88 9.27 -17.23
CA GLN A 106 -14.93 9.20 -18.24
C GLN A 106 -15.89 10.40 -18.17
N LYS A 107 -16.21 10.93 -19.34
CA LYS A 107 -17.24 11.98 -19.53
C LYS A 107 -18.50 11.30 -20.09
N GLY A 108 -19.55 11.12 -19.29
CA GLY A 108 -20.82 10.53 -19.72
C GLY A 108 -20.87 9.00 -19.65
N PHE A 109 -21.87 8.38 -20.27
CA PHE A 109 -22.14 6.95 -20.18
C PHE A 109 -21.10 6.09 -20.92
N GLY A 110 -20.08 5.63 -20.21
CA GLY A 110 -19.41 4.34 -20.45
C GLY A 110 -18.56 4.17 -21.73
N ARG A 111 -18.33 5.17 -22.56
CA ARG A 111 -17.47 5.04 -23.74
C ARG A 111 -16.03 5.43 -23.41
N LEU A 112 -15.12 4.47 -23.58
CA LEU A 112 -13.69 4.71 -23.51
C LEU A 112 -13.24 5.58 -24.69
N SER A 113 -12.56 6.69 -24.40
CA SER A 113 -11.90 7.52 -25.40
C SER A 113 -10.68 6.77 -25.99
N LYS A 114 -10.09 7.33 -27.07
CA LYS A 114 -8.84 6.79 -27.62
C LYS A 114 -7.72 6.82 -26.56
N GLN A 115 -7.62 7.91 -25.80
CA GLN A 115 -6.66 8.06 -24.73
C GLN A 115 -6.87 7.03 -23.60
N ASP A 116 -8.12 6.72 -23.22
CA ASP A 116 -8.39 5.69 -22.22
C ASP A 116 -7.90 4.33 -22.67
N LYS A 117 -8.10 3.99 -23.95
CA LYS A 117 -7.61 2.72 -24.51
C LYS A 117 -6.08 2.66 -24.51
N GLU A 118 -5.39 3.74 -24.86
CA GLU A 118 -3.92 3.82 -24.82
C GLU A 118 -3.39 3.63 -23.38
N VAL A 119 -4.05 4.21 -22.37
CA VAL A 119 -3.69 4.02 -20.97
C VAL A 119 -3.94 2.59 -20.51
N ILE A 120 -5.03 1.97 -20.91
CA ILE A 120 -5.31 0.55 -20.57
C ILE A 120 -4.24 -0.36 -21.20
N GLU A 121 -3.90 -0.17 -22.47
CA GLU A 121 -2.85 -0.96 -23.13
C GLU A 121 -1.49 -0.76 -22.45
N TRP A 122 -1.15 0.47 -22.10
CA TRP A 122 0.07 0.77 -21.33
C TRP A 122 0.08 0.02 -19.98
N ALA A 123 -1.00 0.09 -19.21
CA ALA A 123 -1.09 -0.58 -17.91
C ALA A 123 -0.95 -2.10 -18.02
N LEU A 124 -1.59 -2.71 -19.01
CA LEU A 124 -1.47 -4.14 -19.30
C LEU A 124 -0.04 -4.55 -19.67
N ASN A 125 0.65 -3.73 -20.47
CA ASN A 125 2.03 -4.01 -20.89
C ASN A 125 3.01 -3.89 -19.73
N VAL A 126 2.95 -2.81 -18.95
CA VAL A 126 3.85 -2.57 -17.82
C VAL A 126 3.74 -3.67 -16.75
N THR A 127 2.53 -4.21 -16.54
CA THR A 127 2.31 -5.29 -15.58
C THR A 127 2.53 -6.69 -16.16
N GLY A 128 2.89 -6.81 -17.44
CA GLY A 128 3.08 -8.11 -18.12
C GLY A 128 1.79 -8.93 -18.21
N THR A 129 0.62 -8.26 -18.26
CA THR A 129 -0.69 -8.94 -18.30
C THR A 129 -1.41 -8.81 -19.65
N HIS A 130 -0.77 -8.19 -20.64
CA HIS A 130 -1.37 -7.94 -21.95
C HIS A 130 -1.80 -9.22 -22.67
N GLU A 131 -1.02 -10.31 -22.57
CA GLU A 131 -1.36 -11.59 -23.17
C GLU A 131 -2.65 -12.21 -22.62
N PHE A 132 -3.04 -11.86 -21.40
CA PHE A 132 -4.26 -12.33 -20.74
C PHE A 132 -5.48 -11.44 -20.98
N LYS A 133 -5.36 -10.37 -21.75
CA LYS A 133 -6.38 -9.32 -21.93
C LYS A 133 -7.80 -9.83 -22.17
N TYR A 134 -7.94 -10.90 -22.93
CA TYR A 134 -9.23 -11.50 -23.28
C TYR A 134 -9.58 -12.73 -22.43
N ARG A 135 -8.74 -13.13 -21.48
CA ARG A 135 -9.01 -14.21 -20.54
C ARG A 135 -9.93 -13.78 -19.44
N SER A 136 -10.71 -14.72 -18.91
CA SER A 136 -11.45 -14.51 -17.65
C SER A 136 -10.47 -14.36 -16.50
N ILE A 137 -10.77 -13.44 -15.58
CA ILE A 137 -9.97 -13.23 -14.36
C ILE A 137 -9.93 -14.50 -13.51
N ASN A 138 -11.00 -15.30 -13.52
CA ASN A 138 -11.10 -16.54 -12.77
C ASN A 138 -10.14 -17.62 -13.24
N ASP A 139 -9.66 -17.54 -14.49
CA ASP A 139 -8.72 -18.49 -15.08
C ASP A 139 -7.24 -18.16 -14.79
N LEU A 140 -6.98 -17.10 -14.02
CA LEU A 140 -5.63 -16.64 -13.70
C LEU A 140 -5.12 -17.23 -12.39
N SER A 141 -3.79 -17.46 -12.32
CA SER A 141 -3.11 -17.74 -11.05
C SER A 141 -3.21 -16.55 -10.08
N GLY A 142 -2.93 -16.78 -8.78
CA GLY A 142 -2.94 -15.71 -7.77
C GLY A 142 -2.03 -14.53 -8.14
N GLY A 143 -0.79 -14.82 -8.56
CA GLY A 143 0.17 -13.80 -8.97
C GLY A 143 -0.24 -13.05 -10.23
N GLN A 144 -0.76 -13.76 -11.26
CA GLN A 144 -1.31 -13.13 -12.46
C GLN A 144 -2.49 -12.22 -12.12
N ARG A 145 -3.40 -12.68 -11.27
CA ARG A 145 -4.56 -11.89 -10.82
C ARG A 145 -4.12 -10.64 -10.07
N GLN A 146 -3.13 -10.74 -9.21
CA GLN A 146 -2.58 -9.59 -8.47
C GLN A 146 -2.00 -8.53 -9.42
N ARG A 147 -1.25 -8.94 -10.46
CA ARG A 147 -0.73 -8.04 -11.49
C ARG A 147 -1.86 -7.33 -12.27
N VAL A 148 -2.97 -8.03 -12.55
CA VAL A 148 -4.14 -7.43 -13.22
C VAL A 148 -4.79 -6.37 -12.34
N TRP A 149 -4.88 -6.59 -11.03
CA TRP A 149 -5.38 -5.58 -10.10
C TRP A 149 -4.48 -4.36 -10.03
N ILE A 150 -3.15 -4.56 -10.05
CA ILE A 150 -2.18 -3.45 -10.16
C ILE A 150 -2.37 -2.73 -11.49
N ALA A 151 -2.57 -3.45 -12.61
CA ALA A 151 -2.86 -2.83 -13.90
C ALA A 151 -4.10 -1.93 -13.85
N MET A 152 -5.17 -2.38 -13.18
CA MET A 152 -6.38 -1.56 -12.98
C MET A 152 -6.07 -0.28 -12.18
N ALA A 153 -5.31 -0.37 -11.09
CA ALA A 153 -4.89 0.78 -10.31
C ALA A 153 -4.03 1.75 -11.14
N LEU A 154 -3.11 1.23 -11.95
CA LEU A 154 -2.27 2.02 -12.87
C LEU A 154 -3.07 2.68 -13.99
N ALA A 155 -4.08 2.00 -14.52
CA ALA A 155 -4.96 2.55 -15.54
C ALA A 155 -5.72 3.79 -15.01
N GLN A 156 -5.85 3.96 -13.71
CA GLN A 156 -6.42 5.16 -13.10
C GLN A 156 -5.53 6.40 -13.29
N LYS A 157 -4.21 6.23 -13.55
CA LYS A 157 -3.25 7.34 -13.78
C LYS A 157 -3.29 8.37 -12.67
N THR A 158 -2.98 7.94 -11.46
CA THR A 158 -2.96 8.76 -10.25
C THR A 158 -1.54 9.01 -9.77
N ASP A 159 -1.35 10.06 -9.01
CA ASP A 159 -0.06 10.42 -8.42
C ASP A 159 0.25 9.60 -7.16
N ILE A 160 -0.77 9.06 -6.50
CA ILE A 160 -0.66 8.31 -5.24
C ILE A 160 -1.34 6.95 -5.40
N ILE A 161 -0.65 5.89 -4.99
CA ILE A 161 -1.16 4.51 -5.04
C ILE A 161 -1.08 3.89 -3.65
N PHE A 162 -2.21 3.38 -3.15
CA PHE A 162 -2.29 2.60 -1.93
C PHE A 162 -2.43 1.12 -2.23
N LEU A 163 -1.60 0.30 -1.56
CA LEU A 163 -1.59 -1.15 -1.70
C LEU A 163 -1.75 -1.80 -0.32
N ASP A 164 -2.90 -2.42 -0.06
CA ASP A 164 -3.15 -3.13 1.19
C ASP A 164 -2.71 -4.58 1.06
N GLU A 165 -1.52 -4.91 1.59
CA GLU A 165 -0.92 -6.26 1.58
C GLU A 165 -0.80 -6.88 0.16
N PRO A 166 -0.10 -6.23 -0.78
CA PRO A 166 -0.09 -6.65 -2.18
C PRO A 166 0.60 -7.99 -2.44
N THR A 167 1.33 -8.52 -1.47
CA THR A 167 2.12 -9.77 -1.58
C THR A 167 1.51 -10.95 -0.83
N THR A 168 0.37 -10.76 -0.15
CA THR A 168 -0.29 -11.81 0.65
C THR A 168 -0.78 -12.96 -0.24
N TYR A 169 -0.63 -14.20 0.23
CA TYR A 169 -0.97 -15.46 -0.48
C TYR A 169 -0.16 -15.76 -1.76
N LEU A 170 0.93 -15.04 -2.01
CA LEU A 170 1.84 -15.30 -3.13
C LEU A 170 3.07 -16.06 -2.64
N ASP A 171 3.66 -16.88 -3.50
CA ASP A 171 4.98 -17.46 -3.28
C ASP A 171 6.08 -16.37 -3.39
N ILE A 172 7.29 -16.74 -2.95
CA ILE A 172 8.40 -15.81 -2.85
C ILE A 172 8.77 -15.14 -4.19
N SER A 173 8.68 -15.87 -5.29
CA SER A 173 9.03 -15.32 -6.62
C SER A 173 8.01 -14.27 -7.06
N HIS A 174 6.71 -14.58 -6.93
CA HIS A 174 5.64 -13.66 -7.26
C HIS A 174 5.60 -12.44 -6.32
N GLN A 175 5.94 -12.60 -5.02
CA GLN A 175 6.08 -11.46 -4.11
C GLN A 175 7.16 -10.49 -4.59
N LEU A 176 8.35 -11.02 -4.98
CA LEU A 176 9.43 -10.20 -5.49
C LEU A 176 9.06 -9.50 -6.79
N GLU A 177 8.44 -10.20 -7.74
CA GLU A 177 7.97 -9.62 -9.00
C GLU A 177 7.02 -8.42 -8.77
N ILE A 178 6.11 -8.53 -7.81
CA ILE A 178 5.19 -7.42 -7.45
C ILE A 178 5.96 -6.26 -6.83
N LEU A 179 6.88 -6.52 -5.91
CA LEU A 179 7.64 -5.46 -5.25
C LEU A 179 8.63 -4.76 -6.18
N GLU A 180 9.26 -5.51 -7.09
CA GLU A 180 10.10 -4.94 -8.15
C GLU A 180 9.27 -4.06 -9.11
N LEU A 181 8.09 -4.53 -9.53
CA LEU A 181 7.15 -3.74 -10.32
C LEU A 181 6.77 -2.43 -9.60
N VAL A 182 6.48 -2.48 -8.30
CA VAL A 182 6.15 -1.29 -7.49
C VAL A 182 7.30 -0.29 -7.46
N GLN A 183 8.56 -0.76 -7.28
CA GLN A 183 9.74 0.12 -7.33
C GLN A 183 9.96 0.71 -8.71
N GLU A 184 9.81 -0.08 -9.76
CA GLU A 184 9.96 0.39 -11.15
C GLU A 184 8.94 1.48 -11.46
N LEU A 185 7.68 1.28 -11.07
CA LEU A 185 6.62 2.28 -11.22
C LEU A 185 6.93 3.58 -10.47
N ASN A 186 7.39 3.49 -9.22
CA ASN A 186 7.80 4.68 -8.46
C ASN A 186 8.94 5.41 -9.18
N ARG A 187 9.97 4.68 -9.62
CA ARG A 187 11.15 5.26 -10.27
C ARG A 187 10.81 5.90 -11.63
N GLU A 188 9.98 5.25 -12.45
CA GLU A 188 9.69 5.69 -13.81
C GLU A 188 8.57 6.72 -13.90
N GLN A 189 7.57 6.60 -13.03
CA GLN A 189 6.39 7.48 -13.07
C GLN A 189 6.43 8.57 -11.98
N GLY A 190 7.35 8.48 -11.01
CA GLY A 190 7.44 9.42 -9.90
C GLY A 190 6.24 9.39 -8.96
N CYS A 191 5.41 8.34 -9.00
CA CYS A 191 4.23 8.25 -8.16
C CYS A 191 4.60 7.93 -6.70
N THR A 192 3.85 8.48 -5.76
CA THR A 192 3.95 8.14 -4.34
C THR A 192 3.24 6.82 -4.09
N ILE A 193 3.90 5.86 -3.45
CA ILE A 193 3.32 4.55 -3.16
C ILE A 193 3.28 4.33 -1.65
N ILE A 194 2.13 3.97 -1.12
CA ILE A 194 1.93 3.60 0.28
C ILE A 194 1.44 2.16 0.33
N MET A 195 2.18 1.29 1.03
CA MET A 195 1.79 -0.12 1.12
C MET A 195 1.88 -0.66 2.54
N VAL A 196 1.03 -1.64 2.84
CA VAL A 196 1.15 -2.45 4.05
C VAL A 196 1.92 -3.72 3.70
N LEU A 197 2.99 -4.01 4.44
CA LEU A 197 3.76 -5.24 4.30
C LEU A 197 3.88 -5.96 5.64
N HIS A 198 3.91 -7.31 5.59
CA HIS A 198 4.12 -8.17 6.75
C HIS A 198 5.59 -8.56 6.94
N ASP A 199 6.30 -8.77 5.85
CA ASP A 199 7.72 -9.13 5.87
C ASP A 199 8.58 -7.89 6.07
N ILE A 200 9.33 -7.86 7.17
CA ILE A 200 10.18 -6.73 7.55
C ILE A 200 11.29 -6.52 6.53
N ASN A 201 11.94 -7.60 6.06
CA ASN A 201 13.02 -7.50 5.08
C ASN A 201 12.53 -6.98 3.72
N GLN A 202 11.34 -7.41 3.29
CA GLN A 202 10.72 -6.86 2.09
C GLN A 202 10.39 -5.37 2.27
N ALA A 203 9.82 -4.98 3.42
CA ALA A 203 9.49 -3.59 3.69
C ALA A 203 10.74 -2.68 3.64
N ILE A 204 11.86 -3.12 4.22
CA ILE A 204 13.10 -2.36 4.20
C ILE A 204 13.67 -2.26 2.78
N ARG A 205 13.77 -3.42 2.12
CA ARG A 205 14.42 -3.51 0.80
C ARG A 205 13.71 -2.68 -0.25
N PHE A 206 12.37 -2.69 -0.24
CA PHE A 206 11.54 -2.12 -1.29
C PHE A 206 10.92 -0.75 -0.95
N SER A 207 11.27 -0.15 0.20
CA SER A 207 10.77 1.17 0.57
C SER A 207 11.90 2.17 0.80
N ASP A 208 11.55 3.45 0.68
CA ASP A 208 12.40 4.58 1.07
C ASP A 208 12.09 5.05 2.49
N HIS A 209 10.83 4.86 2.91
CA HIS A 209 10.29 5.36 4.16
C HIS A 209 9.47 4.28 4.86
N LEU A 210 9.58 4.19 6.17
CA LEU A 210 8.82 3.26 7.00
C LEU A 210 7.94 4.00 8.01
N ILE A 211 6.79 3.42 8.30
CA ILE A 211 5.91 3.78 9.41
C ILE A 211 5.72 2.52 10.25
N ALA A 212 6.34 2.48 11.43
CA ALA A 212 6.25 1.36 12.36
C ALA A 212 5.12 1.60 13.37
N MET A 213 4.13 0.69 13.41
CA MET A 213 2.93 0.82 14.23
C MET A 213 2.83 -0.26 15.29
N LYS A 214 2.32 0.11 16.48
CA LYS A 214 1.91 -0.79 17.54
C LYS A 214 0.65 -0.28 18.23
N SER A 215 -0.34 -1.13 18.42
CA SER A 215 -1.57 -0.84 19.20
C SER A 215 -2.22 0.52 18.84
N GLY A 216 -2.36 0.81 17.55
CA GLY A 216 -3.01 2.03 17.05
C GLY A 216 -2.16 3.30 17.10
N LYS A 217 -0.87 3.19 17.41
CA LYS A 217 0.07 4.33 17.47
C LYS A 217 1.22 4.11 16.50
N ILE A 218 1.80 5.21 16.01
CA ILE A 218 3.10 5.20 15.36
C ILE A 218 4.16 5.22 16.45
N VAL A 219 5.05 4.22 16.43
CA VAL A 219 6.22 4.13 17.31
C VAL A 219 7.40 4.88 16.68
N ALA A 220 7.60 4.69 15.37
CA ALA A 220 8.61 5.39 14.61
C ALA A 220 8.16 5.61 13.17
N GLN A 221 8.63 6.68 12.54
CA GLN A 221 8.51 6.94 11.12
C GLN A 221 9.75 7.70 10.63
N GLY A 222 10.23 7.35 9.42
CA GLY A 222 11.44 7.94 8.86
C GLY A 222 12.02 7.10 7.74
N GLN A 223 13.27 7.36 7.36
CA GLN A 223 14.01 6.54 6.42
C GLN A 223 14.16 5.11 6.97
N THR A 224 14.27 4.13 6.08
CA THR A 224 14.34 2.72 6.48
C THR A 224 15.44 2.43 7.49
N GLU A 225 16.60 3.07 7.31
CA GLU A 225 17.78 2.93 8.16
C GLU A 225 17.59 3.54 9.56
N GLU A 226 16.77 4.58 9.66
CA GLU A 226 16.47 5.26 10.93
C GLU A 226 15.41 4.52 11.74
N VAL A 227 14.48 3.85 11.08
CA VAL A 227 13.36 3.15 11.71
C VAL A 227 13.72 1.73 12.09
N LEU A 228 14.59 1.04 11.30
CA LEU A 228 14.96 -0.33 11.61
C LEU A 228 16.14 -0.38 12.60
N THR A 229 15.82 -0.30 13.87
CA THR A 229 16.77 -0.50 14.98
C THR A 229 16.31 -1.63 15.89
N ASN A 230 17.23 -2.17 16.71
CA ASN A 230 16.88 -3.22 17.66
C ASN A 230 15.82 -2.73 18.65
N GLU A 231 15.90 -1.49 19.10
CA GLU A 231 14.95 -0.89 20.05
C GLU A 231 13.54 -0.83 19.45
N ILE A 232 13.41 -0.45 18.17
CA ILE A 232 12.12 -0.40 17.48
C ILE A 232 11.58 -1.82 17.23
N LEU A 233 12.43 -2.77 16.87
CA LEU A 233 12.03 -4.17 16.70
C LEU A 233 11.57 -4.80 18.03
N GLU A 234 12.28 -4.51 19.11
CA GLU A 234 11.88 -4.90 20.46
C GLU A 234 10.53 -4.28 20.83
N GLU A 235 10.40 -2.97 20.70
CA GLU A 235 9.19 -2.26 21.06
C GLU A 235 7.99 -2.70 20.22
N VAL A 236 8.13 -2.73 18.87
CA VAL A 236 7.01 -2.99 17.96
C VAL A 236 6.64 -4.46 17.92
N PHE A 237 7.63 -5.36 17.76
CA PHE A 237 7.40 -6.79 17.48
C PHE A 237 7.67 -7.70 18.66
N ASN A 238 8.26 -7.19 19.75
CA ASN A 238 8.64 -7.95 20.94
C ASN A 238 9.68 -9.04 20.60
N ILE A 239 10.66 -8.70 19.79
CA ILE A 239 11.76 -9.57 19.35
C ILE A 239 13.11 -8.98 19.71
N ASP A 240 14.04 -9.84 20.11
CA ASP A 240 15.47 -9.57 20.14
C ASP A 240 16.04 -9.97 18.78
N ALA A 241 16.62 -9.01 18.08
CA ALA A 241 16.96 -9.14 16.68
C ALA A 241 18.44 -8.88 16.39
N GLU A 242 18.98 -9.63 15.44
CA GLU A 242 20.31 -9.42 14.88
C GLU A 242 20.19 -8.77 13.49
N LEU A 243 20.74 -7.57 13.36
CA LEU A 243 20.72 -6.81 12.12
C LEU A 243 22.09 -6.90 11.41
N SER A 244 22.06 -6.91 10.09
CA SER A 244 23.24 -6.83 9.23
C SER A 244 22.94 -5.91 8.06
N THR A 245 23.89 -5.76 7.15
CA THR A 245 23.70 -4.98 5.92
C THR A 245 23.42 -5.91 4.74
N ASP A 246 22.34 -5.66 4.01
CA ASP A 246 22.04 -6.35 2.76
C ASP A 246 23.12 -6.01 1.72
N PRO A 247 23.93 -7.00 1.24
CA PRO A 247 25.02 -6.75 0.31
C PRO A 247 24.59 -6.24 -1.07
N ARG A 248 23.30 -6.35 -1.41
CA ARG A 248 22.76 -5.90 -2.70
C ARG A 248 22.26 -4.45 -2.65
N THR A 249 21.70 -4.03 -1.52
CA THR A 249 21.05 -2.72 -1.41
C THR A 249 21.79 -1.75 -0.49
N GLY A 250 22.67 -2.26 0.36
CA GLY A 250 23.33 -1.48 1.42
C GLY A 250 22.41 -1.13 2.59
N LYS A 251 21.14 -1.51 2.55
CA LYS A 251 20.16 -1.25 3.60
C LYS A 251 20.32 -2.26 4.76
N PRO A 252 19.83 -1.93 5.96
CA PRO A 252 19.79 -2.91 7.05
C PRO A 252 18.88 -4.09 6.67
N MET A 253 19.20 -5.27 7.20
CA MET A 253 18.40 -6.47 7.04
C MET A 253 18.32 -7.23 8.36
N LEU A 254 17.18 -7.81 8.64
CA LEU A 254 16.96 -8.71 9.77
C LEU A 254 17.51 -10.10 9.42
N VAL A 255 18.55 -10.56 10.14
CA VAL A 255 19.21 -11.86 9.88
C VAL A 255 18.57 -12.97 10.68
N THR A 256 18.47 -12.77 12.00
CA THR A 256 17.85 -13.71 12.92
C THR A 256 17.20 -12.98 14.08
N TYR A 257 16.28 -13.63 14.75
CA TYR A 257 15.58 -13.04 15.88
C TYR A 257 15.00 -14.11 16.80
N ASN A 258 14.86 -13.74 18.08
CA ASN A 258 14.17 -14.51 19.09
C ASN A 258 13.03 -13.70 19.70
N LEU A 259 12.04 -14.36 20.24
CA LEU A 259 11.05 -13.69 21.08
C LEU A 259 11.74 -13.20 22.36
N LEU A 260 11.51 -11.95 22.72
CA LEU A 260 11.85 -11.48 24.05
C LEU A 260 11.11 -12.31 25.07
N CYS A 261 11.85 -12.98 25.97
CA CYS A 261 11.28 -13.84 26.98
C CYS A 261 10.24 -13.10 27.81
N LYS A 262 8.97 -13.41 27.63
CA LYS A 262 8.00 -13.22 28.71
C LYS A 262 8.42 -14.20 29.80
N HIS A 263 8.75 -13.70 30.99
CA HIS A 263 8.75 -14.54 32.16
C HIS A 263 7.36 -15.19 32.25
N TYR A 264 7.27 -16.44 31.81
CA TYR A 264 6.13 -17.27 32.17
C TYR A 264 6.24 -17.43 33.70
N THR A 265 5.52 -16.59 34.42
CA THR A 265 5.23 -16.87 35.82
C THR A 265 4.52 -18.23 35.81
N LYS A 266 5.22 -19.27 36.24
CA LYS A 266 4.63 -20.60 36.39
C LYS A 266 3.41 -20.43 37.29
N LEU A 267 2.23 -20.71 36.72
CA LEU A 267 0.99 -20.95 37.45
C LEU A 267 1.12 -22.23 38.24
#